data_af104f72e665fe26ad92f210a04f6244
#
_entry.id   af104f72e665fe26ad92f210a04f6244
#
_cell.length_a   1.000
_cell.length_b   1.000
_cell.length_c   1.000
_cell.angle_alpha   90.00
_cell.angle_beta   90.00
_cell.angle_gamma   90.00
#
_symmetry.space_group_name_H-M   'P 1'
#
loop_
_entity.id
_entity.type
_entity.pdbx_description
1 polymer ?
#
loop_
_entity_poly.entity_id
_entity_poly.type
_entity_poly.pdbx_seq_one_letter_code
_entity_poly.pdbx_strand_id
1 'polypeptide(L)'
;MSILFFILSFLCILYFGVIVFYSGIATELCGVWILLAVLFVLMGVFIRYEKKHREGMPNRLHIFVYTTFGLAAVLTCILLASVLTASRGTEKNGCDYIVLPGSTVYSDGMSVTLKNRLDRALSYHADNPETVFVLSGGKTEEDSVGEALAMYSYLSARGIPEGLLVIETESLTLSEKIRFSLAAVEGDITHRMIPPPIVVGILTSDYNVLRAMNVASGAGDMDLYGISAPSDPILFAHHCISECIHITEDFFRGE
;
A
#
# COMPACT_ATOMS: atom_id res chain seq x y z
N MET A 1 11.00 31.61 -5.49
CA MET A 1 10.18 30.48 -5.98
C MET A 1 10.98 29.49 -6.85
N SER A 2 11.69 29.90 -7.93
CA SER A 2 12.47 28.94 -8.76
C SER A 2 13.52 28.13 -7.97
N ILE A 3 14.20 28.74 -6.99
CA ILE A 3 15.20 28.05 -6.14
C ILE A 3 14.55 26.92 -5.34
N LEU A 4 13.33 27.10 -4.83
CA LEU A 4 12.61 26.06 -4.10
C LEU A 4 12.41 24.80 -4.96
N PHE A 5 12.02 24.93 -6.22
CA PHE A 5 11.85 23.80 -7.13
C PHE A 5 13.15 23.05 -7.42
N PHE A 6 14.27 23.75 -7.51
CA PHE A 6 15.57 23.08 -7.65
C PHE A 6 15.98 22.33 -6.37
N ILE A 7 15.67 22.87 -5.19
CA ILE A 7 15.88 22.18 -3.92
C ILE A 7 15.00 20.92 -3.86
N LEU A 8 13.72 21.02 -4.21
CA LEU A 8 12.82 19.85 -4.24
C LEU A 8 13.31 18.78 -5.22
N SER A 9 13.76 19.19 -6.42
CA SER A 9 14.36 18.26 -7.37
C SER A 9 15.58 17.55 -6.80
N PHE A 10 16.47 18.28 -6.15
CA PHE A 10 17.65 17.69 -5.51
C PHE A 10 17.27 16.68 -4.40
N LEU A 11 16.28 17.01 -3.58
CA LEU A 11 15.77 16.11 -2.54
C LEU A 11 15.15 14.83 -3.13
N CYS A 12 14.42 14.93 -4.26
CA CYS A 12 13.89 13.75 -4.96
C CYS A 12 15.02 12.83 -5.47
N ILE A 13 16.07 13.39 -6.05
CA ILE A 13 17.24 12.62 -6.51
C ILE A 13 17.97 11.96 -5.33
N LEU A 14 18.15 12.70 -4.24
CA LEU A 14 18.78 12.17 -3.04
C LEU A 14 17.97 10.99 -2.47
N TYR A 15 16.65 11.14 -2.35
CA TYR A 15 15.80 10.08 -1.83
C TYR A 15 15.71 8.88 -2.78
N PHE A 16 15.71 9.09 -4.10
CA PHE A 16 15.89 8.01 -5.06
C PHE A 16 17.18 7.22 -4.79
N GLY A 17 18.31 7.91 -4.56
CA GLY A 17 19.56 7.26 -4.19
C GLY A 17 19.47 6.45 -2.90
N VAL A 18 18.73 6.94 -1.88
CA VAL A 18 18.47 6.20 -0.64
C VAL A 18 17.67 4.93 -0.91
N ILE A 19 16.60 4.99 -1.72
CA ILE A 19 15.78 3.82 -2.07
C ILE A 19 16.64 2.77 -2.78
N VAL A 20 17.39 3.17 -3.80
CA VAL A 20 18.23 2.25 -4.60
C VAL A 20 19.31 1.59 -3.73
N PHE A 21 19.93 2.36 -2.84
CA PHE A 21 20.96 1.82 -1.93
C PHE A 21 20.38 0.87 -0.89
N TYR A 22 19.18 1.18 -0.36
CA TYR A 22 18.56 0.44 0.73
C TYR A 22 17.81 -0.81 0.26
N SER A 23 17.01 -0.69 -0.80
CA SER A 23 16.08 -1.74 -1.26
C SER A 23 16.34 -2.23 -2.69
N GLY A 24 17.29 -1.60 -3.39
CA GLY A 24 17.63 -1.96 -4.76
C GLY A 24 16.84 -1.20 -5.83
N ILE A 25 17.35 -1.24 -7.06
CA ILE A 25 16.74 -0.55 -8.21
C ILE A 25 15.45 -1.24 -8.70
N ALA A 26 15.24 -2.50 -8.34
CA ALA A 26 14.03 -3.26 -8.65
C ALA A 26 12.82 -2.88 -7.76
N THR A 27 13.01 -1.97 -6.79
CA THR A 27 11.88 -1.47 -5.97
C THR A 27 10.81 -0.87 -6.87
N GLU A 28 9.59 -1.38 -6.72
CA GLU A 28 8.44 -0.97 -7.54
C GLU A 28 8.27 0.56 -7.55
N LEU A 29 8.04 1.14 -8.74
CA LEU A 29 7.84 2.59 -8.92
C LEU A 29 8.97 3.49 -8.38
N CYS A 30 10.18 3.00 -8.09
CA CYS A 30 11.28 3.83 -7.60
C CYS A 30 11.60 5.00 -8.56
N GLY A 31 11.40 4.80 -9.87
CA GLY A 31 11.59 5.82 -10.92
C GLY A 31 10.69 7.06 -10.79
N VAL A 32 9.61 7.00 -9.99
CA VAL A 32 8.72 8.16 -9.75
C VAL A 32 9.49 9.35 -9.18
N TRP A 33 10.51 9.11 -8.37
CA TRP A 33 11.32 10.17 -7.78
C TRP A 33 12.19 10.90 -8.81
N ILE A 34 12.67 10.19 -9.84
CA ILE A 34 13.35 10.81 -10.98
C ILE A 34 12.36 11.65 -11.79
N LEU A 35 11.16 11.11 -12.06
CA LEU A 35 10.12 11.84 -12.77
C LEU A 35 9.74 13.14 -12.04
N LEU A 36 9.52 13.07 -10.73
CA LEU A 36 9.25 14.25 -9.89
C LEU A 36 10.43 15.25 -9.92
N ALA A 37 11.66 14.77 -9.86
CA ALA A 37 12.83 15.63 -9.96
C ALA A 37 12.88 16.40 -11.29
N VAL A 38 12.62 15.71 -12.41
CA VAL A 38 12.54 16.35 -13.74
C VAL A 38 11.42 17.37 -13.81
N LEU A 39 10.22 17.05 -13.30
CA LEU A 39 9.09 17.97 -13.26
C LEU A 39 9.41 19.24 -12.46
N PHE A 40 10.08 19.09 -11.31
CA PHE A 40 10.50 20.24 -10.50
C PHE A 40 11.58 21.08 -11.20
N VAL A 41 12.55 20.46 -11.90
CA VAL A 41 13.52 21.21 -12.72
C VAL A 41 12.80 22.01 -13.81
N LEU A 42 11.89 21.36 -14.56
CA LEU A 42 11.14 22.03 -15.63
C LEU A 42 10.34 23.22 -15.11
N MET A 43 9.68 23.07 -13.96
CA MET A 43 8.94 24.16 -13.32
C MET A 43 9.87 25.27 -12.83
N GLY A 44 11.01 24.95 -12.26
CA GLY A 44 12.04 25.92 -11.83
C GLY A 44 12.63 26.71 -13.00
N VAL A 45 12.88 26.03 -14.13
CA VAL A 45 13.35 26.65 -15.39
C VAL A 45 12.25 27.52 -15.99
N PHE A 46 11.01 27.05 -16.03
CA PHE A 46 9.86 27.81 -16.54
C PHE A 46 9.69 29.13 -15.78
N ILE A 47 9.72 29.11 -14.44
CA ILE A 47 9.61 30.33 -13.61
C ILE A 47 10.79 31.29 -13.87
N ARG A 48 12.01 30.78 -14.12
CA ARG A 48 13.17 31.62 -14.47
C ARG A 48 13.02 32.25 -15.86
N TYR A 49 12.58 31.44 -16.82
CA TYR A 49 12.35 31.90 -18.19
C TYR A 49 11.28 33.00 -18.24
N GLU A 50 10.17 32.81 -17.54
CA GLU A 50 9.09 33.79 -17.38
C GLU A 50 9.62 35.14 -16.85
N LYS A 51 10.42 35.11 -15.80
CA LYS A 51 10.98 36.35 -15.23
C LYS A 51 11.88 37.10 -16.19
N LYS A 52 12.59 36.38 -17.07
CA LYS A 52 13.49 36.97 -18.04
C LYS A 52 12.79 37.51 -19.30
N HIS A 53 11.67 36.89 -19.70
CA HIS A 53 10.96 37.17 -20.95
C HIS A 53 9.48 37.59 -20.71
N ARG A 54 9.24 38.40 -19.70
CA ARG A 54 7.88 38.74 -19.19
C ARG A 54 6.96 39.35 -20.24
N GLU A 55 7.51 40.07 -21.25
CA GLU A 55 6.72 40.76 -22.29
C GLU A 55 6.42 39.89 -23.52
N GLY A 56 7.06 38.71 -23.65
CA GLY A 56 6.95 37.88 -24.85
C GLY A 56 6.14 36.59 -24.70
N MET A 57 5.74 36.24 -23.49
CA MET A 57 5.05 34.98 -23.26
C MET A 57 3.52 35.16 -23.20
N PRO A 58 2.74 34.33 -23.95
CA PRO A 58 1.29 34.41 -23.93
C PRO A 58 0.71 34.13 -22.53
N ASN A 59 -0.18 34.99 -22.04
CA ASN A 59 -0.87 34.78 -20.75
C ASN A 59 -1.57 33.43 -20.67
N ARG A 60 -2.06 32.89 -21.77
CA ARG A 60 -2.70 31.54 -21.80
C ARG A 60 -1.78 30.44 -21.41
N LEU A 61 -0.49 30.52 -21.79
CA LEU A 61 0.53 29.50 -21.43
C LEU A 61 0.82 29.52 -19.93
N HIS A 62 0.93 30.69 -19.31
CA HIS A 62 1.13 30.82 -17.85
C HIS A 62 -0.06 30.20 -17.10
N ILE A 63 -1.28 30.59 -17.47
CA ILE A 63 -2.48 30.07 -16.85
C ILE A 63 -2.51 28.54 -16.99
N PHE A 64 -2.27 28.00 -18.18
CA PHE A 64 -2.28 26.58 -18.42
C PHE A 64 -1.25 25.84 -17.55
N VAL A 65 0.02 26.27 -17.53
CA VAL A 65 1.07 25.60 -16.75
C VAL A 65 0.79 25.64 -15.26
N TYR A 66 0.44 26.83 -14.72
CA TYR A 66 0.17 26.95 -13.28
C TYR A 66 -1.11 26.24 -12.84
N THR A 67 -2.17 26.27 -13.65
CA THR A 67 -3.41 25.56 -13.32
C THR A 67 -3.23 24.05 -13.37
N THR A 68 -2.55 23.52 -14.39
CA THR A 68 -2.28 22.07 -14.51
C THR A 68 -1.41 21.58 -13.36
N PHE A 69 -0.30 22.27 -13.09
CA PHE A 69 0.59 21.92 -12.00
C PHE A 69 -0.09 22.06 -10.62
N GLY A 70 -0.86 23.14 -10.43
CA GLY A 70 -1.62 23.38 -9.21
C GLY A 70 -2.69 22.32 -8.97
N LEU A 71 -3.46 21.97 -10.01
CA LEU A 71 -4.47 20.91 -9.92
C LEU A 71 -3.85 19.56 -9.60
N ALA A 72 -2.76 19.18 -10.30
CA ALA A 72 -2.04 17.93 -10.00
C ALA A 72 -1.53 17.90 -8.56
N ALA A 73 -0.95 19.00 -8.06
CA ALA A 73 -0.48 19.10 -6.68
C ALA A 73 -1.63 18.95 -5.67
N VAL A 74 -2.78 19.61 -5.91
CA VAL A 74 -3.95 19.51 -5.03
C VAL A 74 -4.50 18.08 -5.00
N LEU A 75 -4.65 17.44 -6.16
CA LEU A 75 -5.12 16.04 -6.23
C LEU A 75 -4.17 15.10 -5.49
N THR A 76 -2.85 15.24 -5.71
CA THR A 76 -1.85 14.44 -4.99
C THR A 76 -1.91 14.68 -3.48
N CYS A 77 -2.08 15.92 -3.03
CA CYS A 77 -2.23 16.24 -1.61
C CYS A 77 -3.50 15.62 -1.00
N ILE A 78 -4.61 15.62 -1.73
CA ILE A 78 -5.87 15.00 -1.28
C ILE A 78 -5.69 13.48 -1.13
N LEU A 79 -5.14 12.81 -2.15
CA LEU A 79 -4.87 11.38 -2.10
C LEU A 79 -3.91 11.03 -0.95
N LEU A 80 -2.81 11.76 -0.84
CA LEU A 80 -1.84 11.54 0.24
C LEU A 80 -2.46 11.75 1.63
N ALA A 81 -3.28 12.79 1.80
CA ALA A 81 -4.00 13.02 3.06
C ALA A 81 -4.98 11.86 3.36
N SER A 82 -5.65 11.31 2.35
CA SER A 82 -6.55 10.16 2.50
C SER A 82 -5.77 8.91 2.92
N VAL A 83 -4.63 8.61 2.26
CA VAL A 83 -3.74 7.50 2.64
C VAL A 83 -3.24 7.67 4.07
N LEU A 84 -2.73 8.86 4.43
CA LEU A 84 -2.20 9.14 5.78
C LEU A 84 -3.29 9.13 6.87
N THR A 85 -4.52 9.46 6.53
CA THR A 85 -5.64 9.37 7.49
C THR A 85 -6.03 7.91 7.72
N ALA A 86 -6.16 7.14 6.64
CA ALA A 86 -6.48 5.72 6.70
C ALA A 86 -5.35 4.87 7.32
N SER A 87 -4.09 5.32 7.24
CA SER A 87 -2.93 4.60 7.76
C SER A 87 -2.97 4.32 9.27
N ARG A 88 -3.78 5.09 10.00
CA ARG A 88 -4.00 4.84 11.43
C ARG A 88 -4.77 3.54 11.69
N GLY A 89 -5.53 3.07 10.68
CA GLY A 89 -6.40 1.92 10.81
C GLY A 89 -7.48 2.11 11.88
N THR A 90 -8.19 1.02 12.15
CA THR A 90 -9.11 0.90 13.29
C THR A 90 -8.58 -0.20 14.20
N GLU A 91 -8.46 0.07 15.49
CA GLU A 91 -8.10 -0.97 16.47
C GLU A 91 -9.36 -1.75 16.87
N LYS A 92 -9.82 -2.61 15.98
CA LYS A 92 -10.97 -3.49 16.26
C LYS A 92 -10.46 -4.79 16.86
N ASN A 93 -10.88 -5.08 18.08
CA ASN A 93 -10.70 -6.38 18.74
C ASN A 93 -11.90 -7.29 18.47
N GLY A 94 -11.70 -8.61 18.60
CA GLY A 94 -12.77 -9.60 18.47
C GLY A 94 -13.28 -9.76 17.04
N CYS A 95 -12.39 -9.64 16.03
CA CYS A 95 -12.74 -10.07 14.68
C CYS A 95 -12.80 -11.59 14.61
N ASP A 96 -13.80 -12.11 13.90
CA ASP A 96 -13.90 -13.55 13.62
C ASP A 96 -12.78 -13.98 12.67
N TYR A 97 -12.48 -13.14 11.68
CA TYR A 97 -11.44 -13.36 10.69
C TYR A 97 -10.52 -12.16 10.56
N ILE A 98 -9.24 -12.45 10.27
CA ILE A 98 -8.26 -11.47 9.82
C ILE A 98 -7.76 -11.87 8.44
N VAL A 99 -8.06 -11.08 7.43
CA VAL A 99 -7.44 -11.16 6.11
C VAL A 99 -6.05 -10.56 6.18
N LEU A 100 -5.04 -11.34 5.79
CA LEU A 100 -3.63 -10.95 5.83
C LEU A 100 -3.02 -11.07 4.41
N PRO A 101 -3.06 -10.00 3.60
CA PRO A 101 -2.41 -10.01 2.28
C PRO A 101 -0.90 -10.14 2.44
N GLY A 102 -0.29 -10.99 1.65
CA GLY A 102 1.15 -11.15 1.60
C GLY A 102 1.88 -9.98 0.94
N SER A 103 3.18 -10.04 0.96
CA SER A 103 4.11 -9.11 0.30
C SER A 103 5.38 -9.87 -0.05
N THR A 104 6.25 -9.27 -0.83
CA THR A 104 7.46 -9.87 -1.41
C THR A 104 8.26 -10.72 -0.43
N VAL A 105 8.58 -11.93 -0.86
CA VAL A 105 9.44 -12.90 -0.16
C VAL A 105 10.70 -13.09 -0.99
N TYR A 106 11.80 -12.52 -0.54
CA TYR A 106 13.10 -12.64 -1.19
C TYR A 106 13.75 -14.01 -0.92
N SER A 107 14.78 -14.35 -1.69
CA SER A 107 15.57 -15.59 -1.47
C SER A 107 16.29 -15.65 -0.11
N ASP A 108 16.57 -14.49 0.48
CA ASP A 108 17.23 -14.33 1.77
C ASP A 108 16.26 -14.07 2.95
N GLY A 109 14.95 -13.97 2.67
CA GLY A 109 13.93 -13.82 3.71
C GLY A 109 12.75 -12.96 3.32
N MET A 110 11.91 -12.65 4.29
CA MET A 110 10.74 -11.79 4.12
C MET A 110 11.14 -10.31 4.18
N SER A 111 10.42 -9.46 3.42
CA SER A 111 10.57 -8.02 3.54
C SER A 111 10.27 -7.54 4.97
N VAL A 112 10.90 -6.42 5.38
CA VAL A 112 10.63 -5.79 6.69
C VAL A 112 9.14 -5.50 6.86
N THR A 113 8.51 -5.01 5.82
CA THR A 113 7.08 -4.71 5.78
C THR A 113 6.22 -5.96 6.02
N LEU A 114 6.52 -7.09 5.37
CA LEU A 114 5.81 -8.35 5.61
C LEU A 114 6.01 -8.85 7.04
N LYS A 115 7.24 -8.81 7.53
CA LYS A 115 7.55 -9.22 8.90
C LYS A 115 6.79 -8.40 9.93
N ASN A 116 6.76 -7.07 9.81
CA ASN A 116 6.02 -6.20 10.71
C ASN A 116 4.51 -6.52 10.71
N ARG A 117 3.95 -6.86 9.54
CA ARG A 117 2.55 -7.28 9.40
C ARG A 117 2.29 -8.60 10.13
N LEU A 118 3.20 -9.57 10.00
CA LEU A 118 3.10 -10.85 10.70
C LEU A 118 3.28 -10.68 12.23
N ASP A 119 4.19 -9.83 12.67
CA ASP A 119 4.39 -9.53 14.09
C ASP A 119 3.13 -8.82 14.67
N ARG A 120 2.46 -7.97 13.90
CA ARG A 120 1.17 -7.37 14.28
C ARG A 120 0.06 -8.44 14.37
N ALA A 121 0.05 -9.44 13.46
CA ALA A 121 -0.88 -10.56 13.52
C ALA A 121 -0.67 -11.42 14.78
N LEU A 122 0.58 -11.69 15.15
CA LEU A 122 0.90 -12.39 16.41
C LEU A 122 0.42 -11.62 17.65
N SER A 123 0.65 -10.29 17.67
CA SER A 123 0.14 -9.44 18.75
C SER A 123 -1.39 -9.45 18.82
N TYR A 124 -2.05 -9.43 17.66
CA TYR A 124 -3.51 -9.50 17.59
C TYR A 124 -4.04 -10.84 18.12
N HIS A 125 -3.40 -11.96 17.71
CA HIS A 125 -3.77 -13.29 18.18
C HIS A 125 -3.62 -13.46 19.69
N ALA A 126 -2.61 -12.84 20.31
CA ALA A 126 -2.42 -12.90 21.75
C ALA A 126 -3.62 -12.35 22.55
N ASP A 127 -4.27 -11.31 22.01
CA ASP A 127 -5.45 -10.68 22.60
C ASP A 127 -6.78 -11.34 22.12
N ASN A 128 -6.75 -12.02 20.96
CA ASN A 128 -7.91 -12.61 20.28
C ASN A 128 -7.60 -14.05 19.81
N PRO A 129 -7.50 -15.04 20.72
CA PRO A 129 -6.98 -16.38 20.42
C PRO A 129 -7.87 -17.25 19.51
N GLU A 130 -9.13 -16.90 19.34
CA GLU A 130 -10.08 -17.64 18.50
C GLU A 130 -10.16 -17.12 17.05
N THR A 131 -9.50 -15.99 16.74
CA THR A 131 -9.54 -15.36 15.42
C THR A 131 -8.86 -16.22 14.36
N VAL A 132 -9.55 -16.43 13.24
CA VAL A 132 -9.02 -17.14 12.06
C VAL A 132 -8.26 -16.17 11.16
N PHE A 133 -7.07 -16.54 10.71
CA PHE A 133 -6.25 -15.76 9.79
C PHE A 133 -6.31 -16.35 8.39
N VAL A 134 -6.71 -15.55 7.41
CA VAL A 134 -6.68 -15.89 5.99
C VAL A 134 -5.42 -15.30 5.38
N LEU A 135 -4.46 -16.14 5.05
CA LEU A 135 -3.16 -15.79 4.52
C LEU A 135 -3.22 -15.84 2.99
N SER A 136 -3.09 -14.70 2.34
CA SER A 136 -3.29 -14.61 0.89
C SER A 136 -2.04 -14.10 0.19
N GLY A 137 -1.66 -14.81 -0.85
CA GLY A 137 -0.56 -14.44 -1.73
C GLY A 137 0.05 -15.64 -2.44
N GLY A 138 0.03 -15.58 -3.75
CA GLY A 138 0.59 -16.58 -4.63
C GLY A 138 2.11 -16.56 -4.67
N LYS A 139 2.64 -17.18 -5.69
CA LYS A 139 4.07 -17.22 -6.00
C LYS A 139 4.30 -16.53 -7.33
N THR A 140 5.11 -15.49 -7.34
CA THR A 140 5.62 -14.89 -8.57
C THR A 140 6.88 -15.63 -9.06
N GLU A 141 7.36 -15.32 -10.28
CA GLU A 141 8.61 -15.91 -10.79
C GLU A 141 9.83 -15.51 -9.95
N GLU A 142 9.76 -14.38 -9.27
CA GLU A 142 10.85 -13.83 -8.44
C GLU A 142 10.86 -14.41 -7.02
N ASP A 143 9.74 -14.99 -6.57
CA ASP A 143 9.62 -15.53 -5.22
C ASP A 143 10.23 -16.93 -5.12
N SER A 144 11.01 -17.17 -4.07
CA SER A 144 11.53 -18.51 -3.74
C SER A 144 10.42 -19.45 -3.23
N VAL A 145 9.49 -18.89 -2.46
CA VAL A 145 8.32 -19.58 -1.88
C VAL A 145 7.10 -18.68 -2.02
N GLY A 146 5.91 -19.24 -2.22
CA GLY A 146 4.67 -18.48 -2.24
C GLY A 146 4.46 -17.69 -0.96
N GLU A 147 3.97 -16.45 -1.08
CA GLU A 147 3.83 -15.52 0.05
C GLU A 147 2.98 -16.12 1.18
N ALA A 148 1.82 -16.71 0.84
CA ALA A 148 0.93 -17.32 1.83
C ALA A 148 1.58 -18.47 2.60
N LEU A 149 2.39 -19.30 1.93
CA LEU A 149 3.11 -20.41 2.56
C LEU A 149 4.23 -19.92 3.47
N ALA A 150 4.92 -18.84 3.09
CA ALA A 150 5.93 -18.22 3.94
C ALA A 150 5.29 -17.62 5.21
N MET A 151 4.14 -16.95 5.07
CA MET A 151 3.37 -16.42 6.20
C MET A 151 2.87 -17.54 7.12
N TYR A 152 2.33 -18.62 6.56
CA TYR A 152 1.90 -19.80 7.31
C TYR A 152 3.04 -20.37 8.15
N SER A 153 4.19 -20.60 7.52
CA SER A 153 5.37 -21.15 8.22
C SER A 153 5.85 -20.22 9.34
N TYR A 154 5.76 -18.90 9.15
CA TYR A 154 6.14 -17.92 10.15
C TYR A 154 5.22 -17.91 11.36
N LEU A 155 3.90 -17.93 11.14
CA LEU A 155 2.88 -17.82 12.17
C LEU A 155 2.71 -19.14 12.95
N SER A 156 2.70 -20.30 12.26
CA SER A 156 2.60 -21.62 12.91
C SER A 156 3.82 -21.92 13.78
N ALA A 157 5.03 -21.60 13.32
CA ALA A 157 6.25 -21.74 14.12
C ALA A 157 6.26 -20.85 15.38
N ARG A 158 5.40 -19.83 15.46
CA ARG A 158 5.26 -18.92 16.62
C ARG A 158 4.02 -19.16 17.45
N GLY A 159 3.33 -20.28 17.21
CA GLY A 159 2.30 -20.81 18.09
C GLY A 159 0.87 -20.50 17.69
N ILE A 160 0.59 -19.91 16.53
CA ILE A 160 -0.79 -19.85 16.02
C ILE A 160 -1.19 -21.26 15.58
N PRO A 161 -2.29 -21.82 16.10
CA PRO A 161 -2.76 -23.15 15.74
C PRO A 161 -3.07 -23.27 14.24
N GLU A 162 -2.67 -24.37 13.62
CA GLU A 162 -2.89 -24.60 12.17
C GLU A 162 -4.37 -24.51 11.78
N GLY A 163 -5.28 -24.94 12.67
CA GLY A 163 -6.75 -24.85 12.46
C GLY A 163 -7.30 -23.42 12.39
N LEU A 164 -6.49 -22.41 12.75
CA LEU A 164 -6.82 -20.99 12.62
C LEU A 164 -6.12 -20.30 11.43
N LEU A 165 -5.43 -21.07 10.59
CA LEU A 165 -4.70 -20.55 9.43
C LEU A 165 -5.33 -21.09 8.13
N VAL A 166 -6.01 -20.23 7.38
CA VAL A 166 -6.53 -20.51 6.04
C VAL A 166 -5.56 -19.95 5.01
N ILE A 167 -5.24 -20.73 3.98
CA ILE A 167 -4.22 -20.36 2.97
C ILE A 167 -4.91 -20.13 1.63
N GLU A 168 -4.61 -19.00 0.99
CA GLU A 168 -5.01 -18.65 -0.37
C GLU A 168 -3.73 -18.38 -1.18
N THR A 169 -3.51 -19.08 -2.30
CA THR A 169 -2.25 -19.10 -3.06
C THR A 169 -2.35 -18.65 -4.50
N GLU A 170 -3.53 -18.27 -4.97
CA GLU A 170 -3.76 -17.95 -6.39
C GLU A 170 -3.57 -16.46 -6.72
N SER A 171 -3.72 -15.60 -5.70
CA SER A 171 -3.70 -14.14 -5.85
C SER A 171 -2.30 -13.59 -6.05
N LEU A 172 -2.15 -12.62 -6.96
CA LEU A 172 -0.88 -11.92 -7.23
C LEU A 172 -0.96 -10.43 -6.89
N THR A 173 -2.10 -9.78 -7.17
CA THR A 173 -2.30 -8.35 -6.89
C THR A 173 -2.98 -8.13 -5.54
N LEU A 174 -2.88 -6.91 -4.98
CA LEU A 174 -3.57 -6.58 -3.72
C LEU A 174 -5.09 -6.77 -3.84
N SER A 175 -5.67 -6.35 -4.97
CA SER A 175 -7.11 -6.51 -5.23
C SER A 175 -7.53 -7.97 -5.25
N GLU A 176 -6.74 -8.85 -5.91
CA GLU A 176 -6.99 -10.30 -5.90
C GLU A 176 -6.83 -10.89 -4.49
N LYS A 177 -5.75 -10.51 -3.77
CA LYS A 177 -5.51 -10.97 -2.39
C LYS A 177 -6.71 -10.68 -1.48
N ILE A 178 -7.26 -9.48 -1.55
CA ILE A 178 -8.43 -9.11 -0.76
C ILE A 178 -9.67 -9.88 -1.21
N ARG A 179 -9.99 -9.90 -2.51
CA ARG A 179 -11.20 -10.55 -3.04
C ARG A 179 -11.19 -12.06 -2.80
N PHE A 180 -10.06 -12.74 -3.06
CA PHE A 180 -9.94 -14.19 -2.88
C PHE A 180 -9.93 -14.57 -1.40
N SER A 181 -9.33 -13.73 -0.54
CA SER A 181 -9.44 -13.91 0.91
C SER A 181 -10.86 -13.80 1.41
N LEU A 182 -11.63 -12.80 0.96
CA LEU A 182 -13.03 -12.65 1.35
C LEU A 182 -13.90 -13.82 0.87
N ALA A 183 -13.63 -14.31 -0.35
CA ALA A 183 -14.29 -15.54 -0.82
C ALA A 183 -13.89 -16.78 0.02
N ALA A 184 -12.64 -16.87 0.46
CA ALA A 184 -12.19 -17.94 1.37
C ALA A 184 -12.86 -17.82 2.75
N VAL A 185 -13.05 -16.60 3.27
CA VAL A 185 -13.84 -16.33 4.49
C VAL A 185 -15.28 -16.84 4.33
N GLU A 186 -15.96 -16.50 3.22
CA GLU A 186 -17.33 -16.98 2.94
C GLU A 186 -17.42 -18.50 2.91
N GLY A 187 -16.45 -19.15 2.30
CA GLY A 187 -16.35 -20.61 2.26
C GLY A 187 -16.18 -21.22 3.66
N ASP A 188 -15.29 -20.65 4.47
CA ASP A 188 -14.99 -21.15 5.82
C ASP A 188 -16.13 -20.87 6.80
N ILE A 189 -16.81 -19.72 6.72
CA ILE A 189 -18.04 -19.41 7.47
C ILE A 189 -19.10 -20.49 7.23
N THR A 190 -19.32 -20.83 5.96
CA THR A 190 -20.29 -21.86 5.59
C THR A 190 -19.93 -23.22 6.17
N HIS A 191 -18.65 -23.57 6.10
CA HIS A 191 -18.14 -24.84 6.64
C HIS A 191 -18.22 -24.91 8.17
N ARG A 192 -17.87 -23.83 8.87
CA ARG A 192 -17.88 -23.75 10.34
C ARG A 192 -19.26 -23.39 10.93
N MET A 193 -20.24 -23.03 10.08
CA MET A 193 -21.60 -22.60 10.49
C MET A 193 -21.56 -21.40 11.46
N ILE A 194 -20.72 -20.41 11.20
CA ILE A 194 -20.61 -19.21 12.03
C ILE A 194 -21.83 -18.30 11.75
N PRO A 195 -22.58 -17.89 12.77
CA PRO A 195 -23.75 -17.04 12.59
C PRO A 195 -23.37 -15.58 12.34
N PRO A 196 -24.10 -14.82 11.50
CA PRO A 196 -23.89 -13.39 11.35
C PRO A 196 -24.27 -12.61 12.64
N PRO A 197 -23.76 -11.39 12.85
CA PRO A 197 -22.87 -10.67 11.95
C PRO A 197 -21.42 -11.17 11.99
N ILE A 198 -20.75 -11.23 10.84
CA ILE A 198 -19.35 -11.65 10.73
C ILE A 198 -18.47 -10.42 10.73
N VAL A 199 -17.51 -10.37 11.63
CA VAL A 199 -16.55 -9.26 11.75
C VAL A 199 -15.21 -9.67 11.14
N VAL A 200 -14.79 -8.95 10.09
CA VAL A 200 -13.54 -9.24 9.36
C VAL A 200 -12.59 -8.05 9.45
N GLY A 201 -11.41 -8.28 9.97
CA GLY A 201 -10.30 -7.33 9.94
C GLY A 201 -9.44 -7.55 8.69
N ILE A 202 -9.04 -6.47 8.02
CA ILE A 202 -8.04 -6.52 6.95
C ILE A 202 -6.75 -5.94 7.53
N LEU A 203 -5.81 -6.83 7.90
CA LEU A 203 -4.54 -6.46 8.48
C LEU A 203 -3.51 -6.29 7.39
N THR A 204 -3.17 -5.05 7.10
CA THR A 204 -2.20 -4.70 6.06
C THR A 204 -1.26 -3.60 6.53
N SER A 205 -0.28 -3.23 5.70
CA SER A 205 0.63 -2.12 6.00
C SER A 205 -0.11 -0.79 6.03
N ASP A 206 0.35 0.11 6.87
CA ASP A 206 -0.24 1.43 7.13
C ASP A 206 -0.59 2.20 5.84
N TYR A 207 0.29 2.22 4.84
CA TYR A 207 0.04 2.89 3.57
C TYR A 207 -1.02 2.18 2.69
N ASN A 208 -1.27 0.86 2.88
CA ASN A 208 -2.19 0.07 2.06
C ASN A 208 -3.63 0.02 2.60
N VAL A 209 -3.89 0.51 3.82
CA VAL A 209 -5.20 0.36 4.49
C VAL A 209 -6.32 0.96 3.65
N LEU A 210 -6.11 2.16 3.08
CA LEU A 210 -7.15 2.82 2.27
C LEU A 210 -7.55 1.97 1.07
N ARG A 211 -6.57 1.51 0.30
CA ARG A 211 -6.80 0.74 -0.92
C ARG A 211 -7.43 -0.62 -0.61
N ALA A 212 -6.91 -1.31 0.41
CA ALA A 212 -7.45 -2.59 0.84
C ALA A 212 -8.93 -2.49 1.27
N MET A 213 -9.30 -1.43 2.01
CA MET A 213 -10.68 -1.19 2.42
C MET A 213 -11.59 -0.79 1.24
N ASN A 214 -11.08 -0.02 0.27
CA ASN A 214 -11.83 0.30 -0.95
C ASN A 214 -12.16 -0.95 -1.75
N VAL A 215 -11.18 -1.83 -1.97
CA VAL A 215 -11.39 -3.12 -2.66
C VAL A 215 -12.38 -4.01 -1.91
N ALA A 216 -12.30 -4.03 -0.58
CA ALA A 216 -13.17 -4.85 0.26
C ALA A 216 -14.60 -4.31 0.36
N SER A 217 -14.84 -3.05 0.04
CA SER A 217 -16.16 -2.39 0.24
C SER A 217 -17.34 -3.04 -0.51
N GLY A 218 -17.06 -3.95 -1.45
CA GLY A 218 -18.07 -4.74 -2.17
C GLY A 218 -18.38 -6.13 -1.56
N ALA A 219 -17.85 -6.47 -0.41
CA ALA A 219 -17.91 -7.81 0.18
C ALA A 219 -19.15 -8.05 1.05
N GLY A 220 -20.34 -8.03 0.48
CA GLY A 220 -21.56 -8.56 1.11
C GLY A 220 -21.88 -8.09 2.55
N ASP A 221 -22.45 -9.00 3.36
CA ASP A 221 -22.93 -8.73 4.73
C ASP A 221 -21.86 -8.91 5.82
N MET A 222 -20.60 -8.52 5.54
CA MET A 222 -19.51 -8.57 6.52
C MET A 222 -19.20 -7.18 7.09
N ASP A 223 -18.99 -7.10 8.39
CA ASP A 223 -18.49 -5.89 9.06
C ASP A 223 -16.96 -5.78 8.88
N LEU A 224 -16.52 -4.89 8.00
CA LEU A 224 -15.11 -4.76 7.61
C LEU A 224 -14.37 -3.68 8.39
N TYR A 225 -13.16 -3.99 8.84
CA TYR A 225 -12.28 -3.07 9.57
C TYR A 225 -10.85 -3.13 9.04
N GLY A 226 -10.25 -1.97 8.77
CA GLY A 226 -8.84 -1.90 8.39
C GLY A 226 -7.93 -1.88 9.62
N ILE A 227 -7.05 -2.87 9.76
CA ILE A 227 -6.06 -2.95 10.85
C ILE A 227 -4.69 -2.63 10.29
N SER A 228 -4.05 -1.62 10.87
CA SER A 228 -2.76 -1.13 10.41
C SER A 228 -1.59 -1.88 11.06
N ALA A 229 -0.61 -2.27 10.24
CA ALA A 229 0.71 -2.68 10.67
C ALA A 229 1.76 -1.64 10.22
N PRO A 230 2.77 -1.32 11.04
CA PRO A 230 3.79 -0.35 10.65
C PRO A 230 4.61 -0.87 9.47
N SER A 231 4.86 -0.01 8.49
CA SER A 231 5.77 -0.29 7.37
C SER A 231 7.21 0.09 7.71
N ASP A 232 8.11 -0.14 6.75
CA ASP A 232 9.49 0.32 6.86
C ASP A 232 9.54 1.86 6.85
N PRO A 233 10.07 2.52 7.89
CA PRO A 233 10.06 3.98 7.99
C PRO A 233 10.93 4.66 6.92
N ILE A 234 11.96 3.99 6.37
CA ILE A 234 12.80 4.53 5.30
C ILE A 234 12.02 4.60 3.99
N LEU A 235 11.19 3.59 3.72
CA LEU A 235 10.40 3.47 2.50
C LEU A 235 8.98 4.04 2.63
N PHE A 236 8.54 4.44 3.81
CA PHE A 236 7.17 4.90 4.05
C PHE A 236 6.71 6.00 3.09
N ALA A 237 7.52 7.05 2.90
CA ALA A 237 7.18 8.13 1.98
C ALA A 237 7.07 7.64 0.52
N HIS A 238 7.95 6.71 0.13
CA HIS A 238 7.90 6.07 -1.19
C HIS A 238 6.61 5.26 -1.34
N HIS A 239 6.28 4.41 -0.39
CA HIS A 239 5.06 3.61 -0.41
C HIS A 239 3.80 4.48 -0.46
N CYS A 240 3.72 5.58 0.31
CA CYS A 240 2.58 6.50 0.24
C CYS A 240 2.40 7.13 -1.15
N ILE A 241 3.50 7.51 -1.83
CA ILE A 241 3.43 8.05 -3.20
C ILE A 241 3.02 6.95 -4.19
N SER A 242 3.58 5.74 -4.06
CA SER A 242 3.22 4.59 -4.90
C SER A 242 1.74 4.24 -4.74
N GLU A 243 1.21 4.26 -3.51
CA GLU A 243 -0.22 4.03 -3.26
C GLU A 243 -1.12 5.09 -3.92
N CYS A 244 -0.72 6.36 -3.93
CA CYS A 244 -1.47 7.38 -4.67
C CYS A 244 -1.57 7.05 -6.17
N ILE A 245 -0.52 6.46 -6.75
CA ILE A 245 -0.51 6.01 -8.14
C ILE A 245 -1.44 4.80 -8.31
N HIS A 246 -1.29 3.77 -7.48
CA HIS A 246 -2.11 2.56 -7.55
C HIS A 246 -3.61 2.85 -7.35
N ILE A 247 -3.99 3.71 -6.39
CA ILE A 247 -5.39 4.14 -6.21
C ILE A 247 -5.91 4.84 -7.47
N THR A 248 -5.06 5.64 -8.10
CA THR A 248 -5.43 6.30 -9.36
C THR A 248 -5.61 5.28 -10.50
N GLU A 249 -4.72 4.29 -10.60
CA GLU A 249 -4.82 3.20 -11.59
C GLU A 249 -6.09 2.35 -11.38
N ASP A 250 -6.38 1.95 -10.14
CA ASP A 250 -7.58 1.19 -9.79
C ASP A 250 -8.86 1.95 -10.17
N PHE A 251 -8.90 3.27 -9.88
CA PHE A 251 -10.02 4.12 -10.29
C PHE A 251 -10.26 4.12 -11.80
N PHE A 252 -9.19 4.18 -12.61
CA PHE A 252 -9.32 4.15 -14.08
C PHE A 252 -9.63 2.76 -14.64
N ARG A 253 -9.27 1.69 -13.91
CA ARG A 253 -9.61 0.30 -14.27
C ARG A 253 -11.03 -0.09 -13.84
N GLY A 254 -11.65 0.68 -12.94
CA GLY A 254 -12.97 0.37 -12.38
C GLY A 254 -12.93 -0.76 -11.34
N GLU A 255 -11.81 -0.87 -10.64
CA GLU A 255 -11.57 -1.87 -9.58
C GLU A 255 -11.90 -1.31 -8.19
#